data_7172aa0213424510cd896e5bd320a261
#
_entry.id   7172aa0213424510cd896e5bd320a261
#
_cell.length_a   1.000
_cell.length_b   1.000
_cell.length_c   1.000
_cell.angle_alpha   90.00
_cell.angle_beta   90.00
_cell.angle_gamma   90.00
#
_symmetry.space_group_name_H-M   'P 1'
#
loop_
_entity.id
_entity.type
_entity.pdbx_description
1 polymer ?
#
loop_
_entity_poly.entity_id
_entity_poly.type
_entity_poly.pdbx_seq_one_letter_code
_entity_poly.pdbx_strand_id
1 'polypeptide(L)'
;AANEAGWISLRPNFRGVGMSDGEFDAGVGETEDLLAVARFVEASYPGLPWALAGFSFGAFVQHRLRQELHATRLILVAPAVTMYEFDPVPADTVVIFGDADELIPPAAIRLWAEQQKLTVKSIPDAGHFFHGKLKELKQAFLEACPC
;
A
#
# COMPACT_ATOMS: atom_id res chain seq x y z
N ALA A 1 -8.68 6.24 -9.40
CA ALA A 1 -7.92 7.16 -8.52
C ALA A 1 -6.57 7.50 -9.14
N ALA A 2 -5.57 6.59 -9.16
CA ALA A 2 -4.22 6.92 -9.63
C ALA A 2 -4.20 7.50 -11.06
N ASN A 3 -4.88 6.87 -12.02
CA ASN A 3 -4.95 7.37 -13.40
C ASN A 3 -5.62 8.76 -13.51
N GLU A 4 -6.58 9.08 -12.64
CA GLU A 4 -7.20 10.41 -12.59
C GLU A 4 -6.21 11.47 -12.09
N ALA A 5 -5.25 11.06 -11.28
CA ALA A 5 -4.15 11.89 -10.81
C ALA A 5 -2.95 11.91 -11.78
N GLY A 6 -3.09 11.38 -13.01
CA GLY A 6 -2.04 11.42 -14.02
C GLY A 6 -1.01 10.27 -13.93
N TRP A 7 -1.15 9.34 -12.99
CA TRP A 7 -0.25 8.21 -12.85
C TRP A 7 -0.57 7.07 -13.82
N ILE A 8 0.45 6.44 -14.37
CA ILE A 8 0.33 5.10 -14.95
C ILE A 8 0.17 4.13 -13.79
N SER A 9 -0.89 3.33 -13.77
CA SER A 9 -1.12 2.39 -12.67
C SER A 9 -1.03 0.94 -13.13
N LEU A 10 -0.32 0.14 -12.36
CA LEU A 10 -0.21 -1.30 -12.53
C LEU A 10 -0.72 -2.01 -11.28
N ARG A 11 -1.51 -3.05 -11.45
CA ARG A 11 -2.14 -3.83 -10.37
C ARG A 11 -2.03 -5.31 -10.68
N PRO A 12 -0.86 -5.92 -10.49
CA PRO A 12 -0.71 -7.36 -10.67
C PRO A 12 -1.45 -8.12 -9.57
N ASN A 13 -1.95 -9.32 -9.89
CA ASN A 13 -2.36 -10.27 -8.87
C ASN A 13 -1.13 -10.87 -8.20
N PHE A 14 -1.20 -11.12 -6.90
CA PHE A 14 -0.17 -11.89 -6.22
C PHE A 14 -0.13 -13.34 -6.73
N ARG A 15 0.99 -14.02 -6.51
CA ARG A 15 1.12 -15.46 -6.76
C ARG A 15 -0.01 -16.24 -6.10
N GLY A 16 -0.53 -17.26 -6.79
CA GLY A 16 -1.65 -18.06 -6.33
C GLY A 16 -3.01 -17.34 -6.34
N VAL A 17 -3.11 -16.11 -6.83
CA VAL A 17 -4.35 -15.33 -6.89
C VAL A 17 -4.81 -15.15 -8.32
N GLY A 18 -6.09 -15.42 -8.59
CA GLY A 18 -6.68 -15.29 -9.92
C GLY A 18 -6.05 -16.27 -10.91
N MET A 19 -5.38 -15.76 -11.94
CA MET A 19 -4.66 -16.56 -12.94
C MET A 19 -3.13 -16.52 -12.76
N SER A 20 -2.65 -15.96 -11.66
CA SER A 20 -1.22 -15.99 -11.34
C SER A 20 -0.83 -17.34 -10.78
N ASP A 21 0.25 -17.91 -11.32
CA ASP A 21 0.82 -19.15 -10.81
C ASP A 21 1.47 -18.97 -9.43
N GLY A 22 1.89 -20.08 -8.82
CA GLY A 22 2.59 -20.12 -7.54
C GLY A 22 1.67 -20.20 -6.34
N GLU A 23 2.25 -20.06 -5.15
CA GLU A 23 1.56 -20.17 -3.87
C GLU A 23 1.96 -18.99 -2.96
N PHE A 24 1.11 -18.67 -1.99
CA PHE A 24 1.37 -17.66 -0.98
C PHE A 24 2.70 -17.93 -0.25
N ASP A 25 3.55 -16.91 -0.16
CA ASP A 25 4.91 -17.01 0.43
C ASP A 25 5.19 -15.92 1.48
N ALA A 26 4.18 -15.58 2.25
CA ALA A 26 4.25 -14.67 3.40
C ALA A 26 4.95 -13.31 3.11
N GLY A 27 4.88 -12.85 1.88
CA GLY A 27 5.43 -11.57 1.42
C GLY A 27 6.84 -11.67 0.81
N VAL A 28 7.53 -12.80 0.92
CA VAL A 28 8.88 -12.97 0.34
C VAL A 28 8.76 -13.08 -1.18
N GLY A 29 8.16 -14.14 -1.68
CA GLY A 29 7.97 -14.35 -3.10
C GLY A 29 7.08 -13.30 -3.75
N GLU A 30 6.06 -12.78 -3.05
CA GLU A 30 5.23 -11.67 -3.55
C GLU A 30 6.07 -10.41 -3.80
N THR A 31 7.07 -10.12 -2.97
CA THR A 31 7.99 -9.00 -3.17
C THR A 31 8.89 -9.25 -4.38
N GLU A 32 9.42 -10.46 -4.55
CA GLU A 32 10.25 -10.83 -5.72
C GLU A 32 9.47 -10.70 -7.03
N ASP A 33 8.22 -11.16 -7.06
CA ASP A 33 7.35 -11.03 -8.22
C ASP A 33 7.09 -9.57 -8.58
N LEU A 34 6.78 -8.73 -7.59
CA LEU A 34 6.57 -7.29 -7.83
C LEU A 34 7.86 -6.59 -8.25
N LEU A 35 9.01 -7.02 -7.77
CA LEU A 35 10.29 -6.49 -8.23
C LEU A 35 10.56 -6.84 -9.70
N ALA A 36 10.20 -8.05 -10.14
CA ALA A 36 10.27 -8.43 -11.55
C ALA A 36 9.33 -7.58 -12.42
N VAL A 37 8.11 -7.35 -11.94
CA VAL A 37 7.15 -6.44 -12.58
C VAL A 37 7.70 -5.01 -12.65
N ALA A 38 8.30 -4.51 -11.59
CA ALA A 38 8.88 -3.16 -11.56
C ALA A 38 10.02 -3.01 -12.61
N ARG A 39 10.89 -4.01 -12.72
CA ARG A 39 11.95 -4.03 -13.74
C ARG A 39 11.39 -3.99 -15.17
N PHE A 40 10.31 -4.72 -15.42
CA PHE A 40 9.63 -4.68 -16.71
C PHE A 40 9.04 -3.29 -17.01
N VAL A 41 8.42 -2.66 -16.01
CA VAL A 41 7.87 -1.30 -16.15
C VAL A 41 8.95 -0.27 -16.36
N GLU A 42 10.06 -0.34 -15.61
CA GLU A 42 11.20 0.58 -15.76
C GLU A 42 11.81 0.49 -17.16
N ALA A 43 11.89 -0.71 -17.74
CA ALA A 43 12.36 -0.89 -19.11
C ALA A 43 11.40 -0.27 -20.15
N SER A 44 10.10 -0.25 -19.87
CA SER A 44 9.07 0.29 -20.77
C SER A 44 8.87 1.81 -20.60
N TYR A 45 9.11 2.34 -19.39
CA TYR A 45 8.89 3.74 -19.00
C TYR A 45 10.05 4.24 -18.14
N PRO A 46 11.26 4.36 -18.70
CA PRO A 46 12.46 4.69 -17.94
C PRO A 46 12.40 6.09 -17.30
N GLY A 47 12.88 6.19 -16.09
CA GLY A 47 13.05 7.46 -15.38
C GLY A 47 11.76 8.08 -14.84
N LEU A 48 10.62 7.38 -14.87
CA LEU A 48 9.40 7.86 -14.20
C LEU A 48 9.49 7.63 -12.68
N PRO A 49 8.95 8.55 -11.88
CA PRO A 49 8.91 8.37 -10.43
C PRO A 49 7.95 7.25 -10.05
N TRP A 50 8.32 6.49 -9.01
CA TRP A 50 7.50 5.40 -8.46
C TRP A 50 6.65 5.89 -7.30
N ALA A 51 5.37 5.50 -7.31
CA ALA A 51 4.50 5.53 -6.14
C ALA A 51 4.05 4.11 -5.82
N LEU A 52 4.28 3.67 -4.59
CA LEU A 52 3.87 2.35 -4.11
C LEU A 52 2.63 2.51 -3.23
N ALA A 53 1.61 1.72 -3.50
CA ALA A 53 0.38 1.71 -2.71
C ALA A 53 -0.06 0.27 -2.46
N GLY A 54 -0.41 -0.05 -1.22
CA GLY A 54 -0.86 -1.39 -0.85
C GLY A 54 -1.96 -1.37 0.20
N PHE A 55 -2.83 -2.38 0.14
CA PHE A 55 -3.91 -2.60 1.07
C PHE A 55 -3.65 -3.86 1.90
N SER A 56 -3.82 -3.77 3.22
CA SER A 56 -3.71 -4.89 4.16
C SER A 56 -2.39 -5.65 4.01
N PHE A 57 -2.41 -6.93 3.64
CA PHE A 57 -1.21 -7.69 3.27
C PHE A 57 -0.42 -7.02 2.14
N GLY A 58 -1.11 -6.45 1.16
CA GLY A 58 -0.46 -5.70 0.08
C GLY A 58 0.31 -4.47 0.59
N ALA A 59 -0.10 -3.85 1.70
CA ALA A 59 0.68 -2.78 2.33
C ALA A 59 2.02 -3.30 2.86
N PHE A 60 2.05 -4.50 3.44
CA PHE A 60 3.28 -5.15 3.88
C PHE A 60 4.20 -5.48 2.71
N VAL A 61 3.68 -6.04 1.62
CA VAL A 61 4.48 -6.33 0.43
C VAL A 61 5.05 -5.05 -0.21
N GLN A 62 4.26 -3.98 -0.31
CA GLN A 62 4.74 -2.69 -0.83
C GLN A 62 5.80 -2.05 0.07
N HIS A 63 5.67 -2.20 1.38
CA HIS A 63 6.68 -1.78 2.34
C HIS A 63 8.02 -2.49 2.09
N ARG A 64 8.01 -3.81 1.85
CA ARG A 64 9.20 -4.60 1.51
C ARG A 64 9.79 -4.18 0.15
N LEU A 65 8.93 -4.07 -0.87
CA LEU A 65 9.33 -3.66 -2.23
C LEU A 65 10.01 -2.30 -2.25
N ARG A 66 9.59 -1.38 -1.39
CA ARG A 66 10.17 -0.04 -1.27
C ARG A 66 11.65 -0.06 -0.90
N GLN A 67 12.12 -1.08 -0.19
CA GLN A 67 13.55 -1.20 0.17
C GLN A 67 14.42 -1.43 -1.08
N GLU A 68 13.85 -2.03 -2.12
CA GLU A 68 14.50 -2.34 -3.38
C GLU A 68 14.27 -1.26 -4.47
N LEU A 69 13.18 -0.50 -4.35
CA LEU A 69 12.81 0.56 -5.29
C LEU A 69 12.88 1.94 -4.63
N HIS A 70 13.50 2.89 -5.32
CA HIS A 70 13.50 4.30 -4.89
C HIS A 70 12.15 4.96 -5.18
N ALA A 71 11.12 4.57 -4.42
CA ALA A 71 9.80 5.15 -4.56
C ALA A 71 9.72 6.55 -3.94
N THR A 72 9.11 7.49 -4.66
CA THR A 72 8.89 8.86 -4.20
C THR A 72 7.66 8.99 -3.30
N ARG A 73 6.81 7.95 -3.25
CA ARG A 73 5.61 7.89 -2.41
C ARG A 73 5.37 6.46 -1.92
N LEU A 74 4.97 6.35 -0.66
CA LEU A 74 4.46 5.11 -0.08
C LEU A 74 3.11 5.39 0.58
N ILE A 75 2.07 4.65 0.18
CA ILE A 75 0.71 4.79 0.69
C ILE A 75 0.26 3.42 1.21
N LEU A 76 0.03 3.33 2.51
CA LEU A 76 -0.34 2.10 3.20
C LEU A 76 -1.81 2.19 3.62
N VAL A 77 -2.65 1.37 3.02
CA VAL A 77 -4.09 1.31 3.30
C VAL A 77 -4.38 0.14 4.21
N ALA A 78 -4.96 0.40 5.38
CA ALA A 78 -5.25 -0.59 6.43
C ALA A 78 -4.07 -1.57 6.65
N PRO A 79 -2.85 -1.08 6.92
CA PRO A 79 -1.67 -1.93 6.99
C PRO A 79 -1.80 -2.98 8.10
N ALA A 80 -1.45 -4.23 7.79
CA ALA A 80 -1.60 -5.37 8.69
C ALA A 80 -0.52 -5.41 9.79
N VAL A 81 -0.38 -4.32 10.55
CA VAL A 81 0.69 -4.10 11.55
C VAL A 81 0.63 -5.03 12.75
N THR A 82 -0.47 -5.73 12.96
CA THR A 82 -0.61 -6.76 14.01
C THR A 82 -0.25 -8.17 13.53
N MET A 83 -0.06 -8.34 12.23
CA MET A 83 0.20 -9.64 11.60
C MET A 83 1.63 -9.75 11.05
N TYR A 84 2.21 -8.61 10.66
CA TYR A 84 3.53 -8.53 10.02
C TYR A 84 4.37 -7.45 10.69
N GLU A 85 5.66 -7.66 10.68
CA GLU A 85 6.63 -6.68 11.17
C GLU A 85 6.98 -5.70 10.04
N PHE A 86 6.84 -4.41 10.32
CA PHE A 86 7.18 -3.34 9.42
C PHE A 86 8.44 -2.64 9.91
N ASP A 87 9.50 -2.67 9.10
CA ASP A 87 10.68 -1.83 9.32
C ASP A 87 10.31 -0.34 9.23
N PRO A 88 11.15 0.56 9.72
CA PRO A 88 10.94 1.99 9.59
C PRO A 88 10.66 2.43 8.15
N VAL A 89 9.64 3.25 7.96
CA VAL A 89 9.25 3.83 6.67
C VAL A 89 9.60 5.31 6.60
N PRO A 90 9.66 5.91 5.40
CA PRO A 90 9.88 7.35 5.27
C PRO A 90 8.83 8.18 5.99
N ALA A 91 9.24 9.31 6.51
CA ALA A 91 8.35 10.23 7.25
C ALA A 91 7.21 10.81 6.39
N ASP A 92 7.33 10.79 5.07
CA ASP A 92 6.30 11.23 4.12
C ASP A 92 5.34 10.11 3.70
N THR A 93 5.47 8.90 4.29
CA THR A 93 4.51 7.81 4.12
C THR A 93 3.14 8.22 4.64
N VAL A 94 2.11 7.94 3.84
CA VAL A 94 0.71 8.19 4.24
C VAL A 94 0.03 6.88 4.61
N VAL A 95 -0.59 6.85 5.78
CA VAL A 95 -1.37 5.72 6.28
C VAL A 95 -2.85 6.07 6.22
N ILE A 96 -3.65 5.25 5.53
CA ILE A 96 -5.10 5.42 5.41
C ILE A 96 -5.77 4.20 6.03
N PHE A 97 -6.75 4.37 6.92
CA PHE A 97 -7.47 3.24 7.52
C PHE A 97 -8.90 3.64 7.94
N GLY A 98 -9.75 2.65 8.13
CA GLY A 98 -11.09 2.83 8.67
C GLY A 98 -11.07 2.85 10.21
N ASP A 99 -11.81 3.74 10.84
CA ASP A 99 -11.86 3.82 12.31
C ASP A 99 -12.75 2.74 12.96
N ALA A 100 -13.49 2.00 12.13
CA ALA A 100 -14.27 0.81 12.53
C ALA A 100 -13.69 -0.48 11.92
N ASP A 101 -12.38 -0.52 11.62
CA ASP A 101 -11.69 -1.71 11.12
C ASP A 101 -11.76 -2.85 12.14
N GLU A 102 -12.41 -3.95 11.74
CA GLU A 102 -12.68 -5.11 12.57
C GLU A 102 -11.57 -6.18 12.51
N LEU A 103 -10.65 -6.07 11.54
CA LEU A 103 -9.55 -7.03 11.36
C LEU A 103 -8.24 -6.51 11.93
N ILE A 104 -7.90 -5.25 11.63
CA ILE A 104 -6.70 -4.60 12.15
C ILE A 104 -7.13 -3.48 13.09
N PRO A 105 -6.97 -3.63 14.41
CA PRO A 105 -7.44 -2.64 15.37
C PRO A 105 -6.94 -1.24 15.04
N PRO A 106 -7.83 -0.23 14.84
CA PRO A 106 -7.43 1.13 14.52
C PRO A 106 -6.43 1.74 15.50
N ALA A 107 -6.54 1.37 16.79
CA ALA A 107 -5.59 1.78 17.82
C ALA A 107 -4.18 1.27 17.58
N ALA A 108 -4.02 0.05 17.06
CA ALA A 108 -2.71 -0.52 16.71
C ALA A 108 -2.08 0.22 15.52
N ILE A 109 -2.87 0.53 14.49
CA ILE A 109 -2.40 1.30 13.34
C ILE A 109 -1.98 2.71 13.77
N ARG A 110 -2.78 3.38 14.62
CA ARG A 110 -2.44 4.71 15.15
C ARG A 110 -1.14 4.70 15.95
N LEU A 111 -1.01 3.76 16.88
CA LEU A 111 0.19 3.64 17.72
C LEU A 111 1.44 3.39 16.87
N TRP A 112 1.36 2.47 15.91
CA TRP A 112 2.46 2.17 14.99
C TRP A 112 2.84 3.41 14.15
N ALA A 113 1.87 4.13 13.60
CA ALA A 113 2.10 5.32 12.81
C ALA A 113 2.68 6.48 13.64
N GLU A 114 2.19 6.66 14.87
CA GLU A 114 2.66 7.67 15.81
C GLU A 114 4.13 7.47 16.21
N GLN A 115 4.53 6.22 16.49
CA GLN A 115 5.92 5.87 16.79
C GLN A 115 6.88 6.25 15.66
N GLN A 116 6.41 6.26 14.42
CA GLN A 116 7.18 6.63 13.23
C GLN A 116 6.89 8.06 12.73
N LYS A 117 6.05 8.83 13.44
CA LYS A 117 5.66 10.21 13.10
C LYS A 117 5.05 10.34 11.70
N LEU A 118 4.23 9.38 11.29
CA LEU A 118 3.62 9.32 9.97
C LEU A 118 2.34 10.16 9.88
N THR A 119 2.02 10.58 8.66
CA THR A 119 0.72 11.20 8.35
C THR A 119 -0.37 10.12 8.33
N VAL A 120 -1.43 10.33 9.10
CA VAL A 120 -2.54 9.39 9.24
C VAL A 120 -3.84 10.02 8.73
N LYS A 121 -4.58 9.29 7.90
CA LYS A 121 -5.92 9.63 7.44
C LYS A 121 -6.90 8.53 7.85
N SER A 122 -7.72 8.80 8.87
CA SER A 122 -8.79 7.87 9.24
C SER A 122 -10.09 8.20 8.54
N ILE A 123 -10.80 7.15 8.07
CA ILE A 123 -12.10 7.28 7.42
C ILE A 123 -13.18 6.88 8.42
N PRO A 124 -14.10 7.79 8.80
CA PRO A 124 -15.14 7.52 9.79
C PRO A 124 -16.08 6.40 9.36
N ASP A 125 -16.43 5.53 10.32
CA ASP A 125 -17.35 4.39 10.15
C ASP A 125 -16.95 3.43 9.02
N ALA A 126 -15.69 3.40 8.62
CA ALA A 126 -15.18 2.46 7.64
C ALA A 126 -14.61 1.20 8.32
N GLY A 127 -15.09 0.03 7.92
CA GLY A 127 -14.47 -1.26 8.24
C GLY A 127 -13.25 -1.54 7.37
N HIS A 128 -12.62 -2.71 7.58
CA HIS A 128 -11.39 -3.09 6.88
C HIS A 128 -11.48 -2.96 5.36
N PHE A 129 -12.58 -3.42 4.76
CA PHE A 129 -12.78 -3.43 3.30
C PHE A 129 -13.41 -2.15 2.75
N PHE A 130 -13.62 -1.12 3.56
CA PHE A 130 -14.20 0.16 3.15
C PHE A 130 -15.55 0.05 2.44
N HIS A 131 -16.36 -0.95 2.74
CA HIS A 131 -17.70 -1.10 2.17
C HIS A 131 -18.54 0.16 2.43
N GLY A 132 -19.12 0.72 1.36
CA GLY A 132 -19.89 1.97 1.43
C GLY A 132 -19.04 3.24 1.61
N LYS A 133 -17.70 3.15 1.73
CA LYS A 133 -16.76 4.27 1.97
C LYS A 133 -15.68 4.40 0.88
N LEU A 134 -15.91 3.80 -0.29
CA LEU A 134 -14.92 3.83 -1.38
C LEU A 134 -14.69 5.23 -1.97
N LYS A 135 -15.65 6.15 -1.83
CA LYS A 135 -15.50 7.54 -2.26
C LYS A 135 -14.52 8.28 -1.36
N GLU A 136 -14.69 8.12 -0.05
CA GLU A 136 -13.82 8.69 0.98
C GLU A 136 -12.40 8.12 0.87
N LEU A 137 -12.26 6.81 0.69
CA LEU A 137 -10.98 6.16 0.43
C LEU A 137 -10.30 6.72 -0.83
N LYS A 138 -11.06 6.86 -1.93
CA LYS A 138 -10.57 7.45 -3.17
C LYS A 138 -10.05 8.87 -2.95
N GLN A 139 -10.82 9.70 -2.23
CA GLN A 139 -10.43 11.07 -1.93
C GLN A 139 -9.13 11.12 -1.10
N ALA A 140 -9.07 10.33 -0.03
CA ALA A 140 -7.89 10.24 0.83
C ALA A 140 -6.65 9.79 0.04
N PHE A 141 -6.81 8.84 -0.89
CA PHE A 141 -5.75 8.37 -1.77
C PHE A 141 -5.25 9.47 -2.73
N LEU A 142 -6.16 10.19 -3.39
CA LEU A 142 -5.81 11.28 -4.32
C LEU A 142 -5.02 12.40 -3.62
N GLU A 143 -5.39 12.72 -2.39
CA GLU A 143 -4.68 13.69 -1.56
C GLU A 143 -3.29 13.20 -1.12
N ALA A 144 -3.11 11.87 -0.98
CA ALA A 144 -1.83 11.27 -0.61
C ALA A 144 -0.88 11.11 -1.81
N CYS A 145 -1.41 11.10 -3.03
CA CYS A 145 -0.68 10.83 -4.27
C CYS A 145 -0.89 11.95 -5.29
N PRO A 146 -0.51 13.19 -4.99
CA PRO A 146 -0.55 14.26 -5.99
C PRO A 146 0.49 13.99 -7.10
N CYS A 147 0.17 14.38 -8.34
CA CYS A 147 1.14 14.44 -9.45
C CYS A 147 2.09 15.62 -9.30
#